data_6228aa7a4b853cfed70b9f2a094fcb5d
#
_entry.id   6228aa7a4b853cfed70b9f2a094fcb5d
#
_cell.length_a   1.000
_cell.length_b   1.000
_cell.length_c   1.000
_cell.angle_alpha   90.00
_cell.angle_beta   90.00
_cell.angle_gamma   90.00
#
_symmetry.space_group_name_H-M   'P 1'
#
loop_
_entity.id
_entity.type
_entity.pdbx_description
1 polymer ?
#
loop_
_entity_poly.entity_id
_entity_poly.type
_entity_poly.pdbx_seq_one_letter_code
_entity_poly.pdbx_strand_id
1 'polypeptide(L)'
;MKRMIAHRAALTLMVVLATSLLSRRTAFFSPGGRIGRRALLKLGGLGLTTLATSAWKSRSAGASPTSGSPSRAVSCVLTPEQTEGPYYIPREKVRRNIVEHRPGTPLTLRLTVVDAATCRPLKGAAVDIWHCDAKGIYSGFVSASTGGAPGGNAGPTDKQTFLRGAQWTDARGYCEFQTIYPGWYRGRTTHIHVKVHLGGTVVHTGQLYFPDSLTDKVYQTGPYKARAAARDTRNRDDVIYRNGGPQSMLTMKRTGHGGYAGTITLGVRRS
;
A
#
# COMPACT_ATOMS: atom_id res chain seq x y z
N MET A 1 54.20 -40.99 -14.66
CA MET A 1 53.63 -42.26 -15.17
C MET A 1 52.11 -42.19 -15.01
N LYS A 2 51.42 -42.13 -16.20
CA LYS A 2 50.20 -42.86 -16.59
C LYS A 2 48.98 -42.61 -15.67
N ARG A 3 47.76 -42.19 -16.05
CA ARG A 3 47.12 -42.14 -17.42
C ARG A 3 45.91 -41.22 -17.32
N MET A 4 45.74 -40.40 -18.37
CA MET A 4 44.46 -39.76 -18.75
C MET A 4 43.42 -40.85 -19.10
N ILE A 5 42.18 -40.63 -18.71
CA ILE A 5 41.03 -41.15 -19.46
C ILE A 5 40.00 -40.02 -19.55
N ALA A 6 39.81 -39.58 -20.77
CA ALA A 6 38.73 -38.73 -21.24
C ALA A 6 37.50 -39.59 -21.49
N HIS A 7 36.32 -39.10 -21.12
CA HIS A 7 35.08 -39.58 -21.75
C HIS A 7 34.25 -38.41 -22.22
N ARG A 8 34.13 -38.32 -23.52
CA ARG A 8 33.16 -37.58 -24.32
C ARG A 8 31.84 -38.32 -24.30
N ALA A 9 30.78 -37.56 -24.38
CA ALA A 9 29.51 -37.81 -25.08
C ALA A 9 28.38 -37.19 -24.28
N ALA A 10 27.33 -36.62 -24.77
CA ALA A 10 26.86 -36.36 -26.13
C ALA A 10 25.78 -35.31 -26.03
N LEU A 11 25.78 -34.43 -26.94
CA LEU A 11 24.75 -33.46 -27.30
C LEU A 11 23.44 -34.21 -27.65
N THR A 12 22.35 -33.92 -27.03
CA THR A 12 21.02 -34.22 -27.60
C THR A 12 20.15 -32.98 -27.56
N LEU A 13 20.10 -32.36 -28.73
CA LEU A 13 19.20 -31.30 -29.15
C LEU A 13 17.81 -31.94 -29.34
N MET A 14 16.82 -31.48 -28.61
CA MET A 14 15.42 -31.76 -28.94
C MET A 14 14.70 -30.42 -29.16
N VAL A 15 14.63 -30.08 -30.44
CA VAL A 15 13.71 -29.09 -31.00
C VAL A 15 12.34 -29.73 -31.07
N VAL A 16 11.35 -29.19 -30.38
CA VAL A 16 9.94 -29.46 -30.67
C VAL A 16 9.31 -28.17 -31.15
N LEU A 17 9.15 -28.12 -32.48
CA LEU A 17 8.16 -27.24 -33.13
C LEU A 17 6.76 -27.73 -32.77
N ALA A 18 5.92 -26.86 -32.31
CA ALA A 18 4.48 -27.03 -32.41
C ALA A 18 3.89 -25.78 -33.04
N THR A 19 3.41 -25.97 -34.22
CA THR A 19 2.74 -25.09 -35.15
C THR A 19 1.37 -24.64 -34.62
N SER A 20 1.15 -23.35 -34.78
CA SER A 20 -0.03 -22.66 -35.33
C SER A 20 -1.39 -23.39 -35.31
N LEU A 21 -2.38 -22.77 -34.72
CA LEU A 21 -3.73 -22.73 -35.26
C LEU A 21 -4.41 -21.39 -34.94
N LEU A 22 -4.48 -20.59 -35.98
CA LEU A 22 -5.38 -19.44 -36.14
C LEU A 22 -6.83 -19.90 -35.96
N SER A 23 -7.61 -19.23 -35.15
CA SER A 23 -9.04 -19.14 -35.38
C SER A 23 -9.46 -17.67 -35.26
N ARG A 24 -9.64 -17.10 -36.43
CA ARG A 24 -10.37 -15.86 -36.65
C ARG A 24 -11.85 -16.12 -36.35
N ARG A 25 -12.48 -15.26 -35.57
CA ARG A 25 -13.88 -14.92 -35.77
C ARG A 25 -14.03 -13.42 -35.74
N THR A 26 -14.39 -12.98 -36.89
CA THR A 26 -14.81 -11.67 -37.36
C THR A 26 -16.06 -11.16 -36.64
N ALA A 27 -15.99 -9.91 -36.30
CA ALA A 27 -16.92 -8.81 -36.51
C ALA A 27 -18.44 -9.09 -36.43
N PHE A 28 -19.13 -8.23 -35.68
CA PHE A 28 -20.28 -7.55 -36.29
C PHE A 28 -20.39 -6.12 -35.72
N PHE A 29 -20.28 -5.21 -36.61
CA PHE A 29 -20.65 -3.83 -36.59
C PHE A 29 -22.17 -3.69 -36.46
N SER A 30 -22.68 -2.74 -35.68
CA SER A 30 -23.77 -1.91 -36.13
C SER A 30 -23.87 -0.62 -35.34
N PRO A 31 -24.06 0.47 -36.05
CA PRO A 31 -24.10 1.81 -35.46
C PRO A 31 -25.55 2.34 -35.40
N GLY A 32 -25.75 3.41 -34.62
CA GLY A 32 -26.80 4.35 -34.95
C GLY A 32 -27.90 4.50 -33.92
N GLY A 33 -27.98 5.70 -33.39
CA GLY A 33 -29.14 6.14 -32.63
C GLY A 33 -28.95 7.55 -32.06
N ARG A 34 -28.71 8.53 -32.92
CA ARG A 34 -28.97 9.95 -32.61
C ARG A 34 -30.46 10.22 -32.80
N ILE A 35 -31.13 10.72 -31.79
CA ILE A 35 -32.38 11.50 -31.86
C ILE A 35 -32.26 12.49 -30.72
N GLY A 36 -32.20 13.78 -30.85
CA GLY A 36 -33.00 14.64 -31.71
C GLY A 36 -33.71 15.61 -30.78
N ARG A 37 -33.16 16.86 -30.67
CA ARG A 37 -33.80 18.01 -30.00
C ARG A 37 -35.10 18.36 -30.73
N ARG A 38 -36.12 18.82 -29.97
CA ARG A 38 -37.13 19.85 -30.33
C ARG A 38 -38.05 19.97 -29.11
N ALA A 39 -38.01 21.02 -28.32
CA ALA A 39 -38.61 22.35 -28.44
C ALA A 39 -40.07 22.34 -28.97
N LEU A 40 -41.02 22.63 -28.11
CA LEU A 40 -42.17 23.43 -28.50
C LEU A 40 -42.76 24.20 -27.30
N LEU A 41 -42.87 25.46 -27.50
CA LEU A 41 -43.61 26.50 -26.79
C LEU A 41 -45.12 26.34 -27.00
N LYS A 42 -45.92 26.84 -26.05
CA LYS A 42 -47.01 27.85 -26.18
C LYS A 42 -47.97 27.70 -25.04
N LEU A 43 -48.14 28.72 -24.31
CA LEU A 43 -49.06 29.87 -24.32
C LEU A 43 -50.40 29.59 -23.60
N GLY A 44 -50.66 30.43 -22.60
CA GLY A 44 -51.93 31.16 -22.57
C GLY A 44 -52.75 30.95 -21.30
N GLY A 45 -53.03 32.02 -20.58
CA GLY A 45 -54.17 32.07 -19.72
C GLY A 45 -54.06 33.06 -18.56
N LEU A 46 -54.40 34.33 -18.86
CA LEU A 46 -54.71 35.32 -17.84
C LEU A 46 -55.98 34.93 -17.05
N GLY A 47 -55.94 35.11 -15.78
CA GLY A 47 -57.12 35.08 -14.94
C GLY A 47 -56.87 35.91 -13.67
N LEU A 48 -57.21 37.22 -13.76
CA LEU A 48 -57.38 38.07 -12.60
C LEU A 48 -58.64 37.67 -11.85
N THR A 49 -58.57 37.43 -10.56
CA THR A 49 -59.64 37.71 -9.62
C THR A 49 -59.04 38.15 -8.31
N THR A 50 -59.33 39.39 -7.98
CA THR A 50 -59.18 40.02 -6.67
C THR A 50 -60.22 39.48 -5.71
N LEU A 51 -59.86 39.38 -4.45
CA LEU A 51 -60.60 39.81 -3.23
C LEU A 51 -60.07 39.10 -1.99
N ALA A 52 -59.70 39.90 -1.13
CA ALA A 52 -60.08 40.26 0.23
C ALA A 52 -59.26 39.63 1.37
N THR A 53 -58.58 40.51 1.96
CA THR A 53 -58.10 40.64 3.37
C THR A 53 -58.74 39.77 4.42
N SER A 54 -57.92 39.07 5.16
CA SER A 54 -58.07 38.93 6.60
C SER A 54 -56.70 38.71 7.24
N ALA A 55 -56.30 39.71 8.02
CA ALA A 55 -55.08 39.71 8.78
C ALA A 55 -55.23 38.79 9.98
N TRP A 56 -54.53 37.66 9.95
CA TRP A 56 -54.26 36.92 11.19
C TRP A 56 -52.78 37.09 11.56
N LYS A 57 -52.56 37.88 12.59
CA LYS A 57 -51.28 37.95 13.30
C LYS A 57 -51.01 36.62 13.99
N SER A 58 -50.36 35.70 13.32
CA SER A 58 -49.73 34.57 13.98
C SER A 58 -48.36 35.00 14.49
N ARG A 59 -48.19 35.07 15.79
CA ARG A 59 -46.90 35.19 16.43
C ARG A 59 -46.14 33.90 16.15
N SER A 60 -45.24 33.92 15.19
CA SER A 60 -44.26 32.88 15.04
C SER A 60 -43.21 33.02 16.12
N ALA A 61 -43.26 32.11 17.10
CA ALA A 61 -42.16 31.91 18.01
C ALA A 61 -40.94 31.52 17.16
N GLY A 62 -39.92 32.36 17.14
CA GLY A 62 -38.67 32.10 16.48
C GLY A 62 -37.96 30.92 17.15
N ALA A 63 -38.06 29.77 16.52
CA ALA A 63 -37.10 28.70 16.75
C ALA A 63 -35.84 29.07 15.97
N SER A 64 -34.83 29.53 16.67
CA SER A 64 -33.49 29.68 16.09
C SER A 64 -33.01 28.32 15.53
N PRO A 65 -32.61 28.25 14.27
CA PRO A 65 -31.97 27.04 13.79
C PRO A 65 -30.66 26.90 14.57
N THR A 66 -30.58 25.90 15.43
CA THR A 66 -29.32 25.40 15.96
C THR A 66 -28.50 24.97 14.72
N SER A 67 -27.55 25.80 14.34
CA SER A 67 -26.51 25.47 13.40
C SER A 67 -25.62 24.38 14.01
N GLY A 68 -26.09 23.13 13.93
CA GLY A 68 -25.26 21.99 14.11
C GLY A 68 -24.22 22.05 13.01
N SER A 69 -22.97 22.40 13.35
CA SER A 69 -21.84 22.20 12.46
C SER A 69 -21.91 20.75 11.98
N PRO A 70 -21.82 20.51 10.68
CA PRO A 70 -21.75 19.13 10.20
C PRO A 70 -20.52 18.50 10.84
N SER A 71 -20.76 17.56 11.76
CA SER A 71 -19.72 16.68 12.24
C SER A 71 -19.10 16.06 10.99
N ARG A 72 -17.88 16.49 10.70
CA ARG A 72 -17.08 15.92 9.61
C ARG A 72 -17.02 14.43 9.90
N ALA A 73 -17.82 13.66 9.17
CA ALA A 73 -17.81 12.22 9.29
C ALA A 73 -16.37 11.77 9.08
N VAL A 74 -15.74 11.24 10.12
CA VAL A 74 -14.41 10.67 10.04
C VAL A 74 -14.55 9.43 9.17
N SER A 75 -14.29 9.58 7.89
CA SER A 75 -14.28 8.46 6.96
C SER A 75 -13.04 7.64 7.23
N CYS A 76 -13.19 6.56 7.98
CA CYS A 76 -12.15 5.56 8.11
C CYS A 76 -12.19 4.71 6.85
N VAL A 77 -11.24 4.95 5.99
CA VAL A 77 -11.10 4.17 4.75
C VAL A 77 -10.47 2.83 5.10
N LEU A 78 -11.10 1.75 4.64
CA LEU A 78 -10.47 0.44 4.66
C LEU A 78 -9.16 0.49 3.88
N THR A 79 -8.06 0.11 4.53
CA THR A 79 -6.76 0.04 3.86
C THR A 79 -6.77 -1.13 2.88
N PRO A 80 -6.43 -0.92 1.60
CA PRO A 80 -6.39 -1.99 0.62
C PRO A 80 -5.42 -3.09 1.03
N GLU A 81 -5.85 -4.33 0.90
CA GLU A 81 -4.97 -5.48 1.07
C GLU A 81 -4.07 -5.66 -0.14
N GLN A 82 -2.86 -6.11 0.12
CA GLN A 82 -1.86 -6.39 -0.91
C GLN A 82 -1.10 -7.67 -0.58
N THR A 83 -0.30 -8.16 -1.53
CA THR A 83 0.46 -9.38 -1.34
C THR A 83 1.45 -9.30 -0.19
N GLU A 84 1.55 -10.39 0.57
CA GLU A 84 2.56 -10.60 1.61
C GLU A 84 3.98 -10.61 1.02
N GLY A 85 4.11 -11.10 -0.21
CA GLY A 85 5.41 -11.32 -0.83
C GLY A 85 6.15 -12.55 -0.25
N PRO A 86 7.33 -12.87 -0.81
CA PRO A 86 8.04 -14.12 -0.49
C PRO A 86 8.92 -14.05 0.77
N TYR A 87 9.00 -12.90 1.42
CA TYR A 87 9.98 -12.65 2.49
C TYR A 87 9.35 -12.56 3.89
N TYR A 88 8.11 -12.98 4.07
CA TYR A 88 7.49 -13.02 5.39
C TYR A 88 8.06 -14.15 6.24
N ILE A 89 8.29 -13.86 7.52
CA ILE A 89 8.66 -14.85 8.54
C ILE A 89 7.64 -14.70 9.67
N PRO A 90 6.90 -15.74 10.02
CA PRO A 90 5.91 -15.66 11.09
C PRO A 90 6.60 -15.59 12.48
N ARG A 91 5.88 -15.05 13.47
CA ARG A 91 6.33 -14.95 14.87
C ARG A 91 7.56 -14.05 15.02
N GLU A 92 7.52 -12.90 14.39
CA GLU A 92 8.56 -11.89 14.52
C GLU A 92 8.79 -11.47 15.99
N LYS A 93 10.02 -11.06 16.31
CA LYS A 93 10.37 -10.58 17.65
C LYS A 93 9.53 -9.34 18.00
N VAL A 94 8.91 -9.34 19.18
CA VAL A 94 8.22 -8.15 19.70
C VAL A 94 9.26 -7.14 20.15
N ARG A 95 9.42 -6.06 19.38
CA ARG A 95 10.43 -5.03 19.64
C ARG A 95 10.15 -3.76 18.87
N ARG A 96 10.48 -2.62 19.47
CA ARG A 96 10.33 -1.29 18.84
C ARG A 96 11.48 -0.98 17.89
N ASN A 97 12.72 -1.23 18.31
CA ASN A 97 13.91 -1.01 17.49
C ASN A 97 14.24 -2.27 16.70
N ILE A 98 14.16 -2.17 15.37
CA ILE A 98 14.39 -3.28 14.45
C ILE A 98 15.65 -3.11 13.60
N VAL A 99 16.46 -2.07 13.86
CA VAL A 99 17.61 -1.69 13.00
C VAL A 99 18.71 -2.74 12.97
N GLU A 100 19.04 -3.34 14.11
CA GLU A 100 20.16 -4.30 14.25
C GLU A 100 21.44 -3.84 13.52
N HIS A 101 21.87 -2.59 13.80
CA HIS A 101 23.10 -1.99 13.27
C HIS A 101 23.13 -1.81 11.73
N ARG A 102 21.99 -1.94 11.03
CA ARG A 102 21.96 -1.69 9.59
C ARG A 102 22.14 -0.20 9.30
N PRO A 103 23.09 0.16 8.41
CA PRO A 103 23.28 1.56 8.04
C PRO A 103 22.12 2.05 7.18
N GLY A 104 21.67 3.26 7.43
CA GLY A 104 20.58 3.88 6.66
C GLY A 104 20.10 5.18 7.28
N THR A 105 19.26 5.90 6.57
CA THR A 105 18.59 7.10 7.06
C THR A 105 17.58 6.71 8.14
N PRO A 106 17.68 7.25 9.37
CA PRO A 106 16.76 6.90 10.46
C PRO A 106 15.29 7.17 10.08
N LEU A 107 14.44 6.20 10.39
CA LEU A 107 12.99 6.29 10.19
C LEU A 107 12.26 5.88 11.46
N THR A 108 11.43 6.76 11.99
CA THR A 108 10.42 6.44 12.99
C THR A 108 9.11 6.19 12.27
N LEU A 109 8.63 4.95 12.29
CA LEU A 109 7.36 4.58 11.66
C LEU A 109 6.27 4.52 12.72
N ARG A 110 5.19 5.28 12.53
CA ARG A 110 4.07 5.43 13.46
C ARG A 110 2.79 4.95 12.81
N LEU A 111 2.19 3.93 13.39
CA LEU A 111 0.99 3.29 12.85
C LEU A 111 -0.15 3.43 13.85
N THR A 112 -1.33 3.75 13.35
CA THR A 112 -2.58 3.68 14.12
C THR A 112 -3.50 2.69 13.45
N VAL A 113 -3.97 1.69 14.17
CA VAL A 113 -4.88 0.67 13.66
C VAL A 113 -6.29 0.98 14.17
N VAL A 114 -7.24 1.06 13.26
CA VAL A 114 -8.65 1.31 13.57
C VAL A 114 -9.55 0.30 12.88
N ASP A 115 -10.69 0.05 13.47
CA ASP A 115 -11.77 -0.68 12.83
C ASP A 115 -12.38 0.18 11.71
N ALA A 116 -12.36 -0.29 10.49
CA ALA A 116 -12.80 0.47 9.32
C ALA A 116 -14.31 0.76 9.33
N ALA A 117 -15.12 -0.06 10.02
CA ALA A 117 -16.56 0.13 10.08
C ALA A 117 -16.97 1.19 11.13
N THR A 118 -16.22 1.30 12.22
CA THR A 118 -16.59 2.13 13.37
C THR A 118 -15.66 3.28 13.65
N CYS A 119 -14.49 3.32 12.98
CA CYS A 119 -13.39 4.24 13.23
C CYS A 119 -12.77 4.15 14.63
N ARG A 120 -13.13 3.15 15.41
CA ARG A 120 -12.60 2.99 16.76
C ARG A 120 -11.20 2.42 16.74
N PRO A 121 -10.30 2.95 17.59
CA PRO A 121 -8.96 2.39 17.75
C PRO A 121 -9.02 0.92 18.16
N LEU A 122 -8.12 0.12 17.60
CA LEU A 122 -7.97 -1.29 17.95
C LEU A 122 -6.79 -1.47 18.89
N LYS A 123 -7.09 -1.59 20.19
CA LYS A 123 -6.11 -1.95 21.23
C LYS A 123 -5.73 -3.42 21.12
N GLY A 124 -4.45 -3.74 21.32
CA GLY A 124 -3.96 -5.12 21.36
C GLY A 124 -3.93 -5.81 20.00
N ALA A 125 -3.93 -5.05 18.91
CA ALA A 125 -3.58 -5.59 17.61
C ALA A 125 -2.07 -5.81 17.55
N ALA A 126 -1.62 -6.99 17.12
CA ALA A 126 -0.22 -7.21 16.80
C ALA A 126 0.04 -6.71 15.38
N VAL A 127 0.99 -5.81 15.24
CA VAL A 127 1.40 -5.25 13.95
C VAL A 127 2.81 -5.73 13.64
N ASP A 128 2.95 -6.56 12.62
CA ASP A 128 4.25 -7.02 12.10
C ASP A 128 4.66 -6.11 10.96
N ILE A 129 5.94 -5.73 10.93
CA ILE A 129 6.56 -5.08 9.77
C ILE A 129 7.84 -5.77 9.36
N TRP A 130 8.12 -5.78 8.06
CA TRP A 130 9.40 -6.22 7.52
C TRP A 130 9.73 -5.47 6.23
N HIS A 131 11.01 -5.22 6.02
CA HIS A 131 11.48 -4.55 4.80
C HIS A 131 12.96 -4.83 4.54
N CYS A 132 13.42 -4.51 3.35
CA CYS A 132 14.82 -4.66 2.98
C CYS A 132 15.70 -3.56 3.58
N ASP A 133 16.99 -3.83 3.69
CA ASP A 133 17.98 -2.82 4.07
C ASP A 133 18.25 -1.80 2.93
N ALA A 134 19.15 -0.85 3.16
CA ALA A 134 19.52 0.17 2.17
C ALA A 134 20.03 -0.38 0.84
N LYS A 135 20.48 -1.64 0.82
CA LYS A 135 20.96 -2.34 -0.37
C LYS A 135 19.90 -3.23 -1.02
N GLY A 136 18.68 -3.24 -0.50
CA GLY A 136 17.59 -4.07 -1.02
C GLY A 136 17.61 -5.52 -0.51
N ILE A 137 18.31 -5.80 0.60
CA ILE A 137 18.52 -7.14 1.15
C ILE A 137 17.55 -7.38 2.31
N TYR A 138 16.82 -8.50 2.28
CA TYR A 138 15.97 -8.97 3.36
C TYR A 138 16.71 -9.92 4.30
N SER A 139 16.60 -9.70 5.60
CA SER A 139 17.03 -10.67 6.61
C SER A 139 16.28 -11.99 6.47
N GLY A 140 16.92 -13.10 6.77
CA GLY A 140 16.36 -14.42 6.53
C GLY A 140 16.43 -14.88 5.06
N PHE A 141 16.71 -13.96 4.11
CA PHE A 141 16.69 -14.23 2.67
C PHE A 141 17.84 -13.53 1.93
N VAL A 142 19.00 -13.43 2.54
CA VAL A 142 20.14 -12.68 1.98
C VAL A 142 20.51 -13.16 0.59
N SER A 143 20.63 -14.47 0.37
CA SER A 143 20.97 -15.05 -0.93
C SER A 143 19.91 -14.77 -1.99
N ALA A 144 18.62 -14.89 -1.66
CA ALA A 144 17.52 -14.62 -2.57
C ALA A 144 17.45 -13.12 -2.95
N SER A 145 17.74 -12.23 -2.00
CA SER A 145 17.72 -10.78 -2.21
C SER A 145 18.86 -10.29 -3.09
N THR A 146 19.98 -11.02 -3.16
CA THR A 146 21.16 -10.63 -3.93
C THR A 146 21.16 -11.15 -5.38
N GLY A 147 20.03 -11.64 -5.87
CA GLY A 147 19.87 -12.08 -7.26
C GLY A 147 19.57 -13.56 -7.42
N GLY A 148 19.51 -14.31 -6.33
CA GLY A 148 18.88 -15.62 -6.34
C GLY A 148 17.37 -15.42 -6.50
N ALA A 149 16.70 -16.26 -7.30
CA ALA A 149 15.24 -16.27 -7.28
C ALA A 149 14.78 -16.64 -5.86
N PRO A 150 13.82 -15.92 -5.26
CA PRO A 150 13.16 -16.43 -4.08
C PRO A 150 12.55 -17.76 -4.50
N GLY A 151 13.11 -18.84 -3.99
CA GLY A 151 12.59 -20.18 -4.25
C GLY A 151 11.19 -20.25 -3.68
N GLY A 152 10.15 -20.01 -4.46
CA GLY A 152 8.76 -20.19 -4.13
C GLY A 152 8.43 -20.10 -2.62
N ASN A 153 7.76 -21.07 -2.06
CA ASN A 153 7.49 -21.16 -0.61
C ASN A 153 8.69 -21.70 0.21
N ALA A 154 9.93 -21.56 -0.27
CA ALA A 154 11.11 -21.89 0.50
C ALA A 154 11.22 -20.93 1.68
N GLY A 155 11.22 -21.46 2.88
CA GLY A 155 11.39 -20.69 4.10
C GLY A 155 12.70 -19.92 4.15
N PRO A 156 13.01 -19.26 5.29
CA PRO A 156 14.24 -18.50 5.47
C PRO A 156 15.49 -19.33 5.17
N THR A 157 16.47 -18.71 4.49
CA THR A 157 17.74 -19.33 4.13
C THR A 157 18.87 -18.98 5.12
N ASP A 158 18.62 -18.03 6.01
CA ASP A 158 19.53 -17.64 7.08
C ASP A 158 18.76 -17.25 8.37
N LYS A 159 19.50 -16.98 9.45
CA LYS A 159 18.92 -16.67 10.77
C LYS A 159 18.91 -15.18 11.11
N GLN A 160 19.22 -14.31 10.16
CA GLN A 160 19.22 -12.87 10.40
C GLN A 160 17.79 -12.36 10.57
N THR A 161 17.62 -11.33 11.41
CA THR A 161 16.30 -10.80 11.79
C THR A 161 16.20 -9.26 11.65
N PHE A 162 17.23 -8.61 11.12
CA PHE A 162 17.24 -7.16 10.99
C PHE A 162 16.03 -6.65 10.18
N LEU A 163 15.54 -5.48 10.54
CA LEU A 163 14.45 -4.77 9.90
C LEU A 163 13.14 -5.57 9.83
N ARG A 164 12.95 -6.43 10.88
CA ARG A 164 11.72 -7.18 11.15
C ARG A 164 11.33 -7.03 12.59
N GLY A 165 10.05 -6.97 12.88
CA GLY A 165 9.55 -6.98 14.24
C GLY A 165 8.07 -6.74 14.34
N ALA A 166 7.54 -7.06 15.51
CA ALA A 166 6.15 -6.85 15.88
C ALA A 166 6.02 -5.85 17.02
N GLN A 167 4.89 -5.15 17.07
CA GLN A 167 4.47 -4.30 18.18
C GLN A 167 2.98 -4.49 18.43
N TRP A 168 2.60 -4.36 19.70
CA TRP A 168 1.19 -4.32 20.09
C TRP A 168 0.69 -2.87 20.11
N THR A 169 -0.52 -2.66 19.61
CA THR A 169 -1.16 -1.34 19.67
C THR A 169 -1.64 -1.01 21.09
N ASP A 170 -1.48 0.25 21.48
CA ASP A 170 -1.97 0.81 22.74
C ASP A 170 -3.50 1.05 22.73
N ALA A 171 -4.04 1.68 23.78
CA ALA A 171 -5.46 2.01 23.88
C ALA A 171 -5.97 2.95 22.78
N ARG A 172 -5.07 3.68 22.11
CA ARG A 172 -5.36 4.56 20.98
C ARG A 172 -5.17 3.87 19.63
N GLY A 173 -4.94 2.56 19.62
CA GLY A 173 -4.61 1.81 18.43
C GLY A 173 -3.20 2.09 17.87
N TYR A 174 -2.33 2.72 18.65
CA TYR A 174 -1.03 3.22 18.20
C TYR A 174 0.09 2.24 18.52
N CYS A 175 1.03 2.10 17.57
CA CYS A 175 2.34 1.49 17.77
C CYS A 175 3.42 2.23 16.97
N GLU A 176 4.69 2.06 17.37
CA GLU A 176 5.81 2.76 16.76
C GLU A 176 7.02 1.84 16.59
N PHE A 177 7.70 1.97 15.47
CA PHE A 177 8.95 1.28 15.19
C PHE A 177 10.07 2.29 14.92
N GLN A 178 11.27 1.96 15.41
CA GLN A 178 12.52 2.59 15.03
C GLN A 178 13.21 1.71 14.00
N THR A 179 13.44 2.25 12.81
CA THR A 179 14.00 1.54 11.67
C THR A 179 14.86 2.47 10.81
N ILE A 180 15.17 2.05 9.60
CA ILE A 180 15.79 2.88 8.57
C ILE A 180 14.86 3.01 7.37
N TYR A 181 15.08 4.02 6.55
CA TYR A 181 14.41 4.16 5.26
C TYR A 181 14.77 2.94 4.40
N PRO A 182 13.81 2.23 3.79
CA PRO A 182 14.10 1.05 2.98
C PRO A 182 14.91 1.39 1.73
N GLY A 183 15.73 0.47 1.27
CA GLY A 183 16.28 0.46 -0.07
C GLY A 183 15.25 0.03 -1.11
N TRP A 184 15.74 -0.26 -2.30
CA TRP A 184 14.94 -0.80 -3.39
C TRP A 184 15.53 -2.12 -3.90
N TYR A 185 14.72 -2.92 -4.55
CA TYR A 185 15.14 -4.08 -5.32
C TYR A 185 14.35 -4.15 -6.64
N ARG A 186 14.87 -4.89 -7.60
CA ARG A 186 14.38 -4.92 -8.98
C ARG A 186 12.88 -5.18 -9.07
N GLY A 187 12.20 -4.38 -9.89
CA GLY A 187 10.77 -4.53 -10.18
C GLY A 187 9.83 -4.02 -9.08
N ARG A 188 10.37 -3.44 -7.99
CA ARG A 188 9.57 -2.94 -6.87
C ARG A 188 9.94 -1.51 -6.48
N THR A 189 8.92 -0.72 -6.24
CA THR A 189 9.12 0.58 -5.58
C THR A 189 9.47 0.40 -4.10
N THR A 190 9.96 1.47 -3.48
CA THR A 190 10.33 1.47 -2.05
C THR A 190 9.11 1.26 -1.18
N HIS A 191 9.13 0.24 -0.33
CA HIS A 191 8.00 -0.12 0.52
C HIS A 191 8.43 -0.80 1.83
N ILE A 192 7.51 -0.80 2.79
CA ILE A 192 7.55 -1.61 4.01
C ILE A 192 6.33 -2.53 3.98
N HIS A 193 6.51 -3.80 4.19
CA HIS A 193 5.41 -4.73 4.39
C HIS A 193 4.81 -4.56 5.78
N VAL A 194 3.51 -4.74 5.89
CA VAL A 194 2.78 -4.70 7.15
C VAL A 194 1.75 -5.81 7.21
N LYS A 195 1.61 -6.42 8.38
CA LYS A 195 0.55 -7.37 8.67
C LYS A 195 -0.06 -7.05 10.04
N VAL A 196 -1.38 -7.13 10.15
CA VAL A 196 -2.09 -6.87 11.39
C VAL A 196 -2.84 -8.12 11.81
N HIS A 197 -2.68 -8.48 13.09
CA HIS A 197 -3.36 -9.62 13.70
C HIS A 197 -4.24 -9.14 14.86
N LEU A 198 -5.44 -9.70 14.95
CA LEU A 198 -6.36 -9.54 16.08
C LEU A 198 -6.70 -10.92 16.66
N GLY A 199 -6.44 -11.12 17.95
CA GLY A 199 -6.72 -12.42 18.60
C GLY A 199 -6.04 -13.62 17.92
N GLY A 200 -4.89 -13.40 17.29
CA GLY A 200 -4.16 -14.44 16.55
C GLY A 200 -4.59 -14.62 15.08
N THR A 201 -5.65 -13.95 14.65
CA THR A 201 -6.12 -13.99 13.24
C THR A 201 -5.55 -12.83 12.45
N VAL A 202 -5.08 -13.09 11.23
CA VAL A 202 -4.68 -12.03 10.29
C VAL A 202 -5.92 -11.30 9.81
N VAL A 203 -5.95 -9.98 10.02
CA VAL A 203 -7.05 -9.10 9.62
C VAL A 203 -6.64 -8.09 8.55
N HIS A 204 -5.35 -7.98 8.25
CA HIS A 204 -4.83 -7.15 7.18
C HIS A 204 -3.43 -7.60 6.77
N THR A 205 -3.18 -7.62 5.46
CA THR A 205 -1.84 -7.74 4.87
C THR A 205 -1.69 -6.65 3.81
N GLY A 206 -0.61 -5.87 3.88
CA GLY A 206 -0.42 -4.75 2.97
C GLY A 206 1.02 -4.29 2.86
N GLN A 207 1.20 -3.19 2.17
CA GLN A 207 2.49 -2.53 1.99
C GLN A 207 2.33 -1.02 2.17
N LEU A 208 3.30 -0.40 2.80
CA LEU A 208 3.37 1.04 3.05
C LEU A 208 4.38 1.66 2.10
N TYR A 209 4.03 2.77 1.49
CA TYR A 209 4.82 3.38 0.44
C TYR A 209 5.31 4.78 0.78
N PHE A 210 6.27 5.24 0.04
CA PHE A 210 6.94 6.51 0.20
C PHE A 210 6.77 7.40 -1.04
N PRO A 211 6.69 8.74 -0.89
CA PRO A 211 6.71 9.64 -2.04
C PRO A 211 8.01 9.46 -2.85
N ASP A 212 7.90 9.30 -4.16
CA ASP A 212 9.06 9.13 -5.04
C ASP A 212 10.06 10.28 -4.92
N SER A 213 9.58 11.53 -4.82
CA SER A 213 10.44 12.70 -4.67
C SER A 213 11.26 12.70 -3.38
N LEU A 214 10.73 12.12 -2.30
CA LEU A 214 11.46 11.93 -1.05
C LEU A 214 12.47 10.79 -1.20
N THR A 215 12.06 9.68 -1.79
CA THR A 215 12.94 8.53 -2.05
C THR A 215 14.16 8.94 -2.87
N ASP A 216 13.97 9.75 -3.92
CA ASP A 216 15.07 10.26 -4.75
C ASP A 216 16.07 11.09 -3.91
N LYS A 217 15.60 11.91 -2.98
CA LYS A 217 16.46 12.69 -2.07
C LYS A 217 17.23 11.79 -1.10
N VAL A 218 16.56 10.83 -0.48
CA VAL A 218 17.20 9.89 0.46
C VAL A 218 18.27 9.07 -0.24
N TYR A 219 18.00 8.65 -1.46
CA TYR A 219 18.91 7.80 -2.22
C TYR A 219 20.17 8.52 -2.72
N GLN A 220 20.24 9.84 -2.62
CA GLN A 220 21.48 10.59 -2.86
C GLN A 220 22.44 10.54 -1.66
N THR A 221 22.05 9.94 -0.54
CA THR A 221 22.82 9.99 0.71
C THR A 221 23.25 8.61 1.20
N GLY A 222 24.31 8.58 2.02
CA GLY A 222 24.76 7.39 2.77
C GLY A 222 24.83 6.12 1.94
N PRO A 223 24.36 4.99 2.49
CA PRO A 223 24.51 3.67 1.89
C PRO A 223 23.66 3.46 0.63
N TYR A 224 22.70 4.34 0.34
CA TYR A 224 21.83 4.24 -0.84
C TYR A 224 22.49 4.75 -2.12
N LYS A 225 23.42 5.72 -2.01
CA LYS A 225 23.97 6.48 -3.13
C LYS A 225 24.56 5.59 -4.23
N ALA A 226 25.26 4.54 -3.85
CA ALA A 226 25.88 3.62 -4.79
C ALA A 226 24.88 2.92 -5.73
N ARG A 227 23.60 2.87 -5.36
CA ARG A 227 22.54 2.20 -6.13
C ARG A 227 21.45 3.16 -6.64
N ALA A 228 21.56 4.45 -6.36
CA ALA A 228 20.53 5.44 -6.66
C ALA A 228 20.19 5.50 -8.17
N ALA A 229 21.21 5.53 -9.01
CA ALA A 229 21.05 5.63 -10.47
C ALA A 229 20.43 4.37 -11.11
N ALA A 230 20.50 3.21 -10.42
CA ALA A 230 20.00 1.93 -10.92
C ALA A 230 18.55 1.64 -10.49
N ARG A 231 17.89 2.55 -9.75
CA ARG A 231 16.49 2.38 -9.35
C ARG A 231 15.60 2.27 -10.59
N ASP A 232 15.06 1.08 -10.82
CA ASP A 232 14.33 0.73 -12.04
C ASP A 232 12.81 0.94 -11.93
N THR A 233 12.27 1.02 -10.71
CA THR A 233 10.83 1.02 -10.50
C THR A 233 10.41 2.18 -9.59
N ARG A 234 9.49 3.00 -10.08
CA ARG A 234 8.81 4.07 -9.33
C ARG A 234 7.42 3.62 -8.91
N ASN A 235 6.76 4.41 -8.07
CA ASN A 235 5.41 4.09 -7.59
C ASN A 235 4.46 3.78 -8.75
N ARG A 236 4.41 4.62 -9.77
CA ARG A 236 3.51 4.44 -10.93
C ARG A 236 3.79 3.17 -11.74
N ASP A 237 5.03 2.66 -11.69
CA ASP A 237 5.50 1.54 -12.50
C ASP A 237 5.37 0.21 -11.76
N ASP A 238 5.18 0.23 -10.43
CA ASP A 238 5.01 -0.95 -9.59
C ASP A 238 3.57 -1.46 -9.66
N VAL A 239 3.41 -2.70 -10.12
CA VAL A 239 2.09 -3.33 -10.29
C VAL A 239 1.34 -3.47 -8.97
N ILE A 240 2.05 -3.69 -7.85
CA ILE A 240 1.42 -3.84 -6.54
C ILE A 240 0.98 -2.46 -6.02
N TYR A 241 1.82 -1.43 -6.18
CA TYR A 241 1.44 -0.07 -5.83
C TYR A 241 0.18 0.40 -6.57
N ARG A 242 0.04 0.09 -7.85
CA ARG A 242 -1.16 0.49 -8.62
C ARG A 242 -2.46 -0.08 -8.04
N ASN A 243 -2.37 -1.16 -7.27
CA ASN A 243 -3.51 -1.80 -6.60
C ASN A 243 -3.58 -1.38 -5.13
N GLY A 244 -3.94 -0.13 -4.86
CA GLY A 244 -4.16 0.38 -3.49
C GLY A 244 -2.98 1.10 -2.84
N GLY A 245 -1.83 1.20 -3.52
CA GLY A 245 -0.66 1.91 -2.98
C GLY A 245 -0.89 3.38 -2.64
N PRO A 246 -1.66 4.16 -3.42
CA PRO A 246 -1.98 5.55 -3.05
C PRO A 246 -2.65 5.69 -1.69
N GLN A 247 -3.51 4.73 -1.28
CA GLN A 247 -4.18 4.72 0.02
C GLN A 247 -3.25 4.27 1.16
N SER A 248 -2.14 3.63 0.82
CA SER A 248 -1.12 3.13 1.76
C SER A 248 0.15 3.99 1.75
N MET A 249 0.06 5.21 1.25
CA MET A 249 1.16 6.19 1.22
C MET A 249 1.38 6.78 2.62
N LEU A 250 2.61 6.71 3.10
CA LEU A 250 3.03 7.33 4.36
C LEU A 250 3.02 8.86 4.26
N THR A 251 2.48 9.52 5.27
CA THR A 251 2.71 10.95 5.50
C THR A 251 4.08 11.12 6.13
N MET A 252 5.00 11.76 5.43
CA MET A 252 6.40 11.86 5.82
C MET A 252 6.72 13.25 6.36
N LYS A 253 7.44 13.31 7.51
CA LYS A 253 7.99 14.54 8.09
C LYS A 253 9.47 14.36 8.39
N ARG A 254 10.30 15.38 8.12
CA ARG A 254 11.71 15.39 8.52
C ARG A 254 11.82 15.57 10.03
N THR A 255 12.74 14.83 10.67
CA THR A 255 13.05 14.99 12.10
C THR A 255 14.30 15.85 12.29
N GLY A 256 14.48 16.41 13.49
CA GLY A 256 15.63 17.28 13.82
C GLY A 256 17.00 16.56 13.79
N HIS A 257 17.01 15.23 13.76
CA HIS A 257 18.25 14.43 13.81
C HIS A 257 18.62 13.82 12.45
N GLY A 258 18.23 14.46 11.34
CA GLY A 258 18.60 14.01 9.99
C GLY A 258 17.81 12.80 9.46
N GLY A 259 16.78 12.35 10.18
CA GLY A 259 15.90 11.25 9.78
C GLY A 259 14.51 11.71 9.38
N TYR A 260 13.59 10.76 9.34
CA TYR A 260 12.17 10.99 9.01
C TYR A 260 11.24 10.30 9.99
N ALA A 261 10.04 10.83 10.13
CA ALA A 261 8.90 10.18 10.74
C ALA A 261 7.86 9.92 9.64
N GLY A 262 7.45 8.67 9.49
CA GLY A 262 6.36 8.23 8.62
C GLY A 262 5.14 7.88 9.44
N THR A 263 3.96 8.36 9.06
CA THR A 263 2.70 8.11 9.79
C THR A 263 1.61 7.64 8.84
N ILE A 264 0.79 6.70 9.31
CA ILE A 264 -0.42 6.26 8.61
C ILE A 264 -1.44 5.69 9.60
N THR A 265 -2.72 5.81 9.24
CA THR A 265 -3.81 5.07 9.89
C THR A 265 -4.23 3.91 9.01
N LEU A 266 -4.24 2.72 9.56
CA LEU A 266 -4.66 1.48 8.90
C LEU A 266 -6.10 1.18 9.35
N GLY A 267 -7.05 1.30 8.44
CA GLY A 267 -8.41 0.82 8.64
C GLY A 267 -8.48 -0.66 8.28
N VAL A 268 -8.82 -1.51 9.25
CA VAL A 268 -8.92 -2.96 9.05
C VAL A 268 -10.32 -3.45 9.36
N ARG A 269 -10.73 -4.56 8.76
CA ARG A 269 -11.97 -5.25 9.15
C ARG A 269 -11.68 -6.16 10.33
N ARG A 270 -12.58 -6.13 11.31
CA ARG A 270 -12.64 -7.22 12.27
C ARG A 270 -13.22 -8.44 11.56
N SER A 271 -12.53 -9.55 11.63
CA SER A 271 -13.08 -10.84 11.17
C SER A 271 -14.25 -11.26 12.03
#